data_bea15ec7c184cc50be6387e269d93eea
#
_entry.id   bea15ec7c184cc50be6387e269d93eea
#
_cell.length_a   1.000
_cell.length_b   1.000
_cell.length_c   1.000
_cell.angle_alpha   90.00
_cell.angle_beta   90.00
_cell.angle_gamma   90.00
#
_symmetry.space_group_name_H-M   'P 1'
#
loop_
_entity.id
_entity.type
_entity.pdbx_description
1 polymer ?
#
loop_
_entity_poly.entity_id
_entity_poly.type
_entity_poly.pdbx_seq_one_letter_code
_entity_poly.pdbx_strand_id
1 'polypeptide(L)'
;MRSRIGLGDIEGRMRQPCGILGAIHILYYDGSEDILHTDSSWVCAESGTRFSEIYDGEIYDATFEPENWQSVRVLSWPKEILIPQEGDEIREMERVSAKSVIITPRGETVVDFGQEVTGYVEFTVEAKGQEQIRIQHGEVLDKDGNFYNENYRSAKSEIRYTCKEGIQTWHPTLTFFGFRYIKIEGLAEMPKPEQFTAIVVYSNIRQTGTLNCSNSKLNQLFSNIFWGQKGNFLDVPTDCPQRDERLGWTGDAQVFVKAATYNYDVERFFRKWLRDMSADQRDNGAVGCSVPEYLPDIPPSAAWSDAATICPWQIYLTYGNADVLKEQFASMKGWVDYVTNVTTTPCLWTGGEHFGDWLALDAELDEYKGASRE
;
A
#
# COMPACT_ATOMS: atom_id res chain seq x y z
N MET A 1 -9.44 -3.48 -17.05
CA MET A 1 -8.86 -2.99 -15.80
C MET A 1 -7.99 -1.79 -16.13
N ARG A 2 -8.33 -0.61 -15.69
CA ARG A 2 -7.45 0.57 -15.76
C ARG A 2 -6.70 0.62 -14.45
N SER A 3 -5.40 0.44 -14.45
CA SER A 3 -4.58 0.62 -13.26
C SER A 3 -3.91 2.00 -13.36
N ARG A 4 -4.12 2.82 -12.35
CA ARG A 4 -3.32 4.01 -12.09
C ARG A 4 -2.26 3.63 -11.07
N ILE A 5 -1.02 4.02 -11.29
CA ILE A 5 0.05 3.87 -10.31
C ILE A 5 0.84 5.17 -10.31
N GLY A 6 1.01 5.76 -9.12
CA GLY A 6 1.81 6.96 -8.93
C GLY A 6 1.09 8.28 -9.20
N LEU A 7 1.83 9.36 -9.13
CA LEU A 7 1.39 10.74 -9.33
C LEU A 7 0.92 10.99 -10.78
N GLY A 8 -0.37 10.78 -11.03
CA GLY A 8 -0.97 11.06 -12.33
C GLY A 8 -1.36 9.84 -13.16
N ASP A 9 -2.05 10.08 -14.27
CA ASP A 9 -2.55 9.07 -15.19
C ASP A 9 -1.40 8.56 -16.07
N ILE A 10 -0.78 7.44 -15.70
CA ILE A 10 0.20 6.76 -16.56
C ILE A 10 -0.57 5.86 -17.55
N GLU A 11 -1.32 6.49 -18.47
CA GLU A 11 -1.97 5.77 -19.55
C GLU A 11 -0.93 5.02 -20.40
N GLY A 12 -1.02 3.70 -20.39
CA GLY A 12 -0.33 2.85 -21.35
C GLY A 12 0.78 1.94 -20.82
N ARG A 13 1.32 2.15 -19.64
CA ARG A 13 2.42 1.31 -19.11
C ARG A 13 1.99 -0.08 -18.62
N MET A 14 0.72 -0.27 -18.25
CA MET A 14 0.21 -1.54 -17.68
C MET A 14 -0.92 -2.19 -18.51
N ARG A 15 -0.98 -1.96 -19.81
CA ARG A 15 -1.95 -2.63 -20.70
C ARG A 15 -1.47 -4.01 -21.17
N GLN A 16 -0.87 -4.78 -20.30
CA GLN A 16 -0.54 -6.18 -20.57
C GLN A 16 -1.74 -7.06 -20.17
N PRO A 17 -2.03 -8.14 -20.91
CA PRO A 17 -3.02 -9.12 -20.50
C PRO A 17 -2.65 -9.67 -19.10
N CYS A 18 -3.59 -9.68 -18.18
CA CYS A 18 -3.40 -10.37 -16.90
C CYS A 18 -3.60 -11.87 -17.09
N GLY A 19 -2.77 -12.68 -16.43
CA GLY A 19 -2.91 -14.12 -16.37
C GLY A 19 -2.85 -14.63 -14.94
N ILE A 20 -3.43 -15.79 -14.70
CA ILE A 20 -3.37 -16.49 -13.42
C ILE A 20 -2.54 -17.76 -13.62
N LEU A 21 -1.54 -17.95 -12.76
CA LEU A 21 -0.83 -19.22 -12.61
C LEU A 21 -1.02 -19.68 -11.18
N GLY A 22 -1.55 -20.88 -11.00
CA GLY A 22 -1.81 -21.43 -9.67
C GLY A 22 -1.72 -22.93 -9.63
N ALA A 23 -1.45 -23.45 -8.44
CA ALA A 23 -1.54 -24.87 -8.12
C ALA A 23 -2.29 -25.02 -6.79
N ILE A 24 -3.21 -25.97 -6.72
CA ILE A 24 -3.89 -26.37 -5.50
C ILE A 24 -3.33 -27.71 -5.07
N HIS A 25 -2.67 -27.73 -3.91
CA HIS A 25 -2.20 -28.94 -3.28
C HIS A 25 -3.26 -29.46 -2.30
N ILE A 26 -3.72 -30.67 -2.51
CA ILE A 26 -4.68 -31.36 -1.66
C ILE A 26 -3.95 -32.52 -0.98
N LEU A 27 -3.70 -32.37 0.32
CA LEU A 27 -3.12 -33.47 1.13
C LEU A 27 -4.23 -34.17 1.88
N TYR A 28 -4.40 -35.47 1.60
CA TYR A 28 -5.41 -36.29 2.24
C TYR A 28 -4.93 -36.87 3.58
N TYR A 29 -5.85 -37.26 4.44
CA TYR A 29 -5.53 -37.83 5.76
C TYR A 29 -4.77 -39.15 5.68
N ASP A 30 -4.85 -39.88 4.57
CA ASP A 30 -4.09 -41.13 4.33
C ASP A 30 -2.66 -40.89 3.83
N GLY A 31 -2.28 -39.59 3.65
CA GLY A 31 -0.97 -39.19 3.19
C GLY A 31 -0.84 -39.13 1.66
N SER A 32 -1.90 -39.42 0.91
CA SER A 32 -1.92 -39.21 -0.53
C SER A 32 -2.06 -37.73 -0.87
N GLU A 33 -1.63 -37.33 -2.06
CA GLU A 33 -1.59 -35.92 -2.52
C GLU A 33 -2.12 -35.83 -3.93
N ASP A 34 -2.97 -34.82 -4.19
CA ASP A 34 -3.36 -34.37 -5.51
C ASP A 34 -2.87 -32.96 -5.76
N ILE A 35 -2.38 -32.67 -6.97
CA ILE A 35 -1.98 -31.32 -7.39
C ILE A 35 -2.78 -30.94 -8.61
N LEU A 36 -3.63 -29.91 -8.45
CA LEU A 36 -4.40 -29.32 -9.55
C LEU A 36 -3.68 -28.07 -10.03
N HIS A 37 -3.27 -28.03 -11.28
CA HIS A 37 -2.65 -26.86 -11.92
C HIS A 37 -3.65 -26.11 -12.78
N THR A 38 -3.47 -24.78 -12.90
CA THR A 38 -4.19 -24.00 -13.93
C THR A 38 -3.72 -24.44 -15.32
N ASP A 39 -4.66 -24.86 -16.17
CA ASP A 39 -4.39 -25.33 -17.53
C ASP A 39 -5.56 -25.02 -18.47
N SER A 40 -5.54 -25.60 -19.69
CA SER A 40 -6.58 -25.39 -20.70
C SER A 40 -7.96 -25.99 -20.37
N SER A 41 -8.06 -26.82 -19.32
CA SER A 41 -9.34 -27.36 -18.86
C SER A 41 -10.18 -26.38 -18.05
N TRP A 42 -9.54 -25.33 -17.57
CA TRP A 42 -10.20 -24.29 -16.78
C TRP A 42 -11.14 -23.44 -17.65
N VAL A 43 -12.13 -22.87 -16.98
CA VAL A 43 -13.08 -21.95 -17.60
C VAL A 43 -13.14 -20.66 -16.77
N CYS A 44 -13.51 -19.56 -17.42
CA CYS A 44 -13.68 -18.26 -16.78
C CYS A 44 -14.98 -17.61 -17.18
N ALA A 45 -15.52 -16.79 -16.30
CA ALA A 45 -16.68 -15.94 -16.56
C ALA A 45 -16.47 -14.56 -15.91
N GLU A 46 -17.31 -13.59 -16.28
CA GLU A 46 -17.39 -12.34 -15.52
C GLU A 46 -17.90 -12.62 -14.11
N SER A 47 -17.58 -11.74 -13.15
CA SER A 47 -18.00 -11.86 -11.75
C SER A 47 -18.80 -10.64 -11.30
N GLY A 48 -19.32 -10.69 -10.07
CA GLY A 48 -19.95 -9.54 -9.43
C GLY A 48 -19.01 -8.34 -9.24
N THR A 49 -17.69 -8.55 -9.23
CA THR A 49 -16.70 -7.45 -9.24
C THR A 49 -16.70 -6.81 -10.63
N ARG A 50 -17.40 -5.68 -10.77
CA ARG A 50 -17.57 -4.96 -12.05
C ARG A 50 -16.43 -3.99 -12.33
N PHE A 51 -15.74 -3.54 -11.29
CA PHE A 51 -14.57 -2.67 -11.36
C PHE A 51 -13.74 -2.85 -10.09
N SER A 52 -12.44 -2.83 -10.22
CA SER A 52 -11.51 -2.70 -9.08
C SER A 52 -10.25 -1.98 -9.53
N GLU A 53 -9.81 -1.04 -8.69
CA GLU A 53 -8.60 -0.26 -8.88
C GLU A 53 -8.11 0.23 -7.51
N ILE A 54 -6.80 0.22 -7.30
CA ILE A 54 -6.22 0.42 -5.97
C ILE A 54 -6.53 1.79 -5.36
N TYR A 55 -6.66 2.84 -6.17
CA TYR A 55 -6.96 4.20 -5.70
C TYR A 55 -8.45 4.53 -5.77
N ASP A 56 -9.10 4.10 -6.85
CA ASP A 56 -10.51 4.41 -7.07
C ASP A 56 -11.44 3.53 -6.23
N GLY A 57 -11.04 2.28 -5.95
CA GLY A 57 -11.80 1.37 -5.13
C GLY A 57 -12.47 0.25 -5.92
N GLU A 58 -13.65 -0.21 -5.46
CA GLU A 58 -14.31 -1.39 -6.02
C GLU A 58 -15.80 -1.17 -6.25
N ILE A 59 -16.31 -1.67 -7.40
CA ILE A 59 -17.74 -1.72 -7.72
C ILE A 59 -18.13 -3.19 -7.76
N TYR A 60 -19.06 -3.56 -6.90
CA TYR A 60 -19.55 -4.93 -6.77
C TYR A 60 -21.07 -5.01 -6.92
N ASP A 61 -21.52 -5.99 -7.69
CA ASP A 61 -22.94 -6.30 -7.89
C ASP A 61 -23.23 -7.67 -7.29
N ALA A 62 -23.88 -7.70 -6.11
CA ALA A 62 -24.25 -8.94 -5.43
C ALA A 62 -25.43 -9.68 -6.08
N THR A 63 -26.11 -9.06 -7.04
CA THR A 63 -27.20 -9.69 -7.81
C THR A 63 -26.66 -10.42 -9.04
N PHE A 64 -25.38 -10.18 -9.40
CA PHE A 64 -24.80 -10.76 -10.60
C PHE A 64 -24.47 -12.24 -10.39
N GLU A 65 -25.03 -13.08 -11.25
CA GLU A 65 -24.70 -14.50 -11.29
C GLU A 65 -23.79 -14.77 -12.52
N PRO A 66 -22.64 -15.45 -12.33
CA PRO A 66 -21.75 -15.77 -13.44
C PRO A 66 -22.42 -16.68 -14.46
N GLU A 67 -22.51 -16.20 -15.71
CA GLU A 67 -23.03 -16.93 -16.85
C GLU A 67 -22.00 -16.95 -18.00
N ASN A 68 -22.28 -17.67 -19.07
CA ASN A 68 -21.45 -17.69 -20.28
C ASN A 68 -19.99 -18.04 -20.02
N TRP A 69 -19.77 -19.12 -19.28
CA TRP A 69 -18.44 -19.67 -19.01
C TRP A 69 -17.70 -20.00 -20.30
N GLN A 70 -16.48 -19.49 -20.43
CA GLN A 70 -15.63 -19.62 -21.60
C GLN A 70 -14.35 -20.37 -21.26
N SER A 71 -13.80 -21.09 -22.23
CA SER A 71 -12.46 -21.70 -22.08
C SER A 71 -11.38 -20.63 -21.91
N VAL A 72 -10.47 -20.85 -21.01
CA VAL A 72 -9.31 -19.97 -20.82
C VAL A 72 -8.32 -20.09 -21.98
N ARG A 73 -7.53 -19.03 -22.19
CA ARG A 73 -6.38 -19.06 -23.11
C ARG A 73 -5.10 -19.27 -22.31
N VAL A 74 -4.37 -20.31 -22.60
CA VAL A 74 -3.04 -20.55 -22.04
C VAL A 74 -2.06 -19.56 -22.66
N LEU A 75 -1.31 -18.85 -21.82
CA LEU A 75 -0.28 -17.89 -22.22
C LEU A 75 1.10 -18.55 -22.20
N SER A 76 1.93 -18.26 -23.22
CA SER A 76 3.29 -18.80 -23.33
C SER A 76 4.31 -17.87 -22.66
N TRP A 77 4.05 -17.45 -21.42
CA TRP A 77 5.01 -16.64 -20.68
C TRP A 77 6.12 -17.50 -20.07
N PRO A 78 7.36 -16.98 -20.01
CA PRO A 78 8.46 -17.69 -19.39
C PRO A 78 8.17 -17.89 -17.91
N LYS A 79 8.31 -19.14 -17.45
CA LYS A 79 8.07 -19.50 -16.03
C LYS A 79 9.34 -19.33 -15.19
N GLU A 80 10.47 -19.17 -15.83
CA GLU A 80 11.80 -18.98 -15.22
C GLU A 80 11.91 -17.65 -14.45
N ILE A 81 11.00 -16.71 -14.72
CA ILE A 81 10.90 -15.43 -13.99
C ILE A 81 10.18 -15.56 -12.66
N LEU A 82 9.55 -16.71 -12.39
CA LEU A 82 8.84 -16.93 -11.14
C LEU A 82 9.83 -17.21 -10.01
N ILE A 83 9.76 -16.43 -8.96
CA ILE A 83 10.53 -16.61 -7.74
C ILE A 83 9.58 -16.84 -6.57
N PRO A 84 9.97 -17.59 -5.53
CA PRO A 84 9.21 -17.68 -4.30
C PRO A 84 9.02 -16.29 -3.67
N GLN A 85 7.86 -16.03 -3.08
CA GLN A 85 7.67 -14.82 -2.30
C GLN A 85 8.60 -14.83 -1.09
N GLU A 86 9.47 -13.83 -0.98
CA GLU A 86 10.47 -13.74 0.07
C GLU A 86 10.07 -12.79 1.20
N GLY A 87 9.17 -11.84 0.93
CA GLY A 87 8.65 -10.88 1.90
C GLY A 87 7.61 -11.48 2.85
N ASP A 88 7.26 -10.68 3.85
CA ASP A 88 6.16 -10.99 4.75
C ASP A 88 4.82 -10.75 4.02
N GLU A 89 3.96 -11.76 4.01
CA GLU A 89 2.68 -11.68 3.31
C GLU A 89 1.78 -10.60 3.91
N ILE A 90 1.08 -9.84 3.06
CA ILE A 90 -0.01 -8.97 3.50
C ILE A 90 -1.16 -9.85 3.98
N ARG A 91 -1.69 -9.55 5.18
CA ARG A 91 -2.81 -10.28 5.78
C ARG A 91 -3.80 -9.32 6.43
N GLU A 92 -5.00 -9.82 6.66
CA GLU A 92 -5.93 -9.24 7.62
C GLU A 92 -5.37 -9.45 9.03
N MET A 93 -4.94 -8.37 9.67
CA MET A 93 -4.20 -8.44 10.92
C MET A 93 -5.06 -8.08 12.14
N GLU A 94 -5.91 -7.09 12.00
CA GLU A 94 -6.73 -6.57 13.10
C GLU A 94 -8.14 -6.22 12.62
N ARG A 95 -9.07 -6.18 13.55
CA ARG A 95 -10.46 -5.77 13.31
C ARG A 95 -10.81 -4.64 14.27
N VAL A 96 -11.17 -3.48 13.74
CA VAL A 96 -11.53 -2.30 14.52
C VAL A 96 -13.02 -2.03 14.34
N SER A 97 -13.79 -2.21 15.41
CA SER A 97 -15.22 -1.90 15.40
C SER A 97 -15.46 -0.40 15.29
N ALA A 98 -16.48 0.00 14.56
CA ALA A 98 -16.90 1.39 14.52
C ALA A 98 -17.32 1.88 15.94
N LYS A 99 -16.94 3.10 16.28
CA LYS A 99 -17.25 3.73 17.58
C LYS A 99 -18.58 4.45 17.59
N SER A 100 -18.89 5.15 16.50
CA SER A 100 -20.09 5.99 16.42
C SER A 100 -20.52 6.23 14.98
N VAL A 101 -21.80 6.58 14.85
CA VAL A 101 -22.36 7.16 13.63
C VAL A 101 -22.64 8.63 13.90
N ILE A 102 -22.23 9.50 13.00
CA ILE A 102 -22.29 10.95 13.09
C ILE A 102 -23.16 11.45 11.94
N ILE A 103 -24.08 12.36 12.22
CA ILE A 103 -24.71 13.20 11.20
C ILE A 103 -23.97 14.52 11.18
N THR A 104 -23.30 14.80 10.07
CA THR A 104 -22.52 16.01 9.92
C THR A 104 -23.41 17.26 9.81
N PRO A 105 -22.89 18.47 9.98
CA PRO A 105 -23.64 19.70 9.76
C PRO A 105 -24.25 19.82 8.37
N ARG A 106 -23.65 19.16 7.35
CA ARG A 106 -24.22 19.07 5.97
C ARG A 106 -25.24 17.96 5.80
N GLY A 107 -25.56 17.21 6.87
CA GLY A 107 -26.53 16.09 6.83
C GLY A 107 -25.94 14.78 6.27
N GLU A 108 -24.63 14.64 6.18
CA GLU A 108 -23.97 13.41 5.72
C GLU A 108 -23.96 12.36 6.84
N THR A 109 -24.17 11.11 6.51
CA THR A 109 -24.02 9.98 7.44
C THR A 109 -22.57 9.49 7.42
N VAL A 110 -21.87 9.64 8.53
CA VAL A 110 -20.46 9.30 8.69
C VAL A 110 -20.27 8.33 9.84
N VAL A 111 -19.48 7.29 9.63
CA VAL A 111 -19.05 6.35 10.69
C VAL A 111 -17.62 6.68 11.10
N ASP A 112 -17.37 6.82 12.41
CA ASP A 112 -16.03 7.01 13.00
C ASP A 112 -15.54 5.70 13.62
N PHE A 113 -14.39 5.21 13.16
CA PHE A 113 -13.70 4.06 13.76
C PHE A 113 -12.82 4.47 14.94
N GLY A 114 -12.56 5.78 15.10
CA GLY A 114 -11.75 6.33 16.20
C GLY A 114 -10.25 6.04 16.10
N GLN A 115 -9.82 5.39 15.06
CA GLN A 115 -8.43 5.07 14.73
C GLN A 115 -8.23 5.19 13.21
N GLU A 116 -7.16 5.85 12.82
CA GLU A 116 -6.68 5.82 11.44
C GLU A 116 -6.10 4.43 11.14
N VAL A 117 -6.58 3.80 10.07
CA VAL A 117 -6.19 2.45 9.67
C VAL A 117 -5.94 2.36 8.18
N THR A 118 -5.14 1.37 7.78
CA THR A 118 -5.00 0.96 6.38
C THR A 118 -5.69 -0.39 6.20
N GLY A 119 -6.59 -0.47 5.23
CA GLY A 119 -7.38 -1.66 4.99
C GLY A 119 -8.69 -1.35 4.28
N TYR A 120 -9.74 -2.01 4.67
CA TYR A 120 -11.06 -1.82 4.07
C TYR A 120 -12.17 -2.03 5.10
N VAL A 121 -13.37 -1.59 4.77
CA VAL A 121 -14.53 -1.76 5.63
C VAL A 121 -15.30 -3.03 5.25
N GLU A 122 -15.56 -3.88 6.24
CA GLU A 122 -16.60 -4.91 6.19
C GLU A 122 -17.89 -4.32 6.73
N PHE A 123 -18.98 -4.53 6.03
CA PHE A 123 -20.29 -4.07 6.48
C PHE A 123 -21.37 -5.16 6.33
N THR A 124 -22.35 -5.12 7.22
CA THR A 124 -23.53 -5.99 7.19
C THR A 124 -24.79 -5.15 7.03
N VAL A 125 -25.57 -5.46 6.01
CA VAL A 125 -26.83 -4.76 5.72
C VAL A 125 -27.96 -5.73 5.39
N GLU A 126 -29.20 -5.31 5.66
CA GLU A 126 -30.40 -5.97 5.18
C GLU A 126 -31.00 -5.12 4.07
N ALA A 127 -31.30 -5.72 2.94
CA ALA A 127 -31.80 -5.03 1.74
C ALA A 127 -32.95 -5.79 1.08
N LYS A 128 -33.75 -5.08 0.28
CA LYS A 128 -34.85 -5.66 -0.52
C LYS A 128 -34.41 -6.11 -1.91
N GLY A 129 -33.16 -5.80 -2.26
CA GLY A 129 -32.57 -6.07 -3.56
C GLY A 129 -32.51 -4.83 -4.46
N GLN A 130 -31.42 -4.69 -5.21
CA GLN A 130 -31.10 -3.57 -6.12
C GLN A 130 -30.78 -2.22 -5.46
N GLU A 131 -30.80 -2.09 -4.14
CA GLU A 131 -30.32 -0.89 -3.46
C GLU A 131 -28.82 -0.71 -3.72
N GLN A 132 -28.42 0.53 -3.96
CA GLN A 132 -27.02 0.87 -4.17
C GLN A 132 -26.45 1.58 -2.94
N ILE A 133 -25.48 0.94 -2.30
CA ILE A 133 -24.73 1.53 -1.20
C ILE A 133 -23.45 2.13 -1.78
N ARG A 134 -23.17 3.37 -1.39
CA ARG A 134 -21.92 4.06 -1.68
C ARG A 134 -21.19 4.36 -0.39
N ILE A 135 -19.92 3.96 -0.31
CA ILE A 135 -19.04 4.23 0.82
C ILE A 135 -17.82 4.98 0.31
N GLN A 136 -17.55 6.15 0.88
CA GLN A 136 -16.33 6.93 0.63
C GLN A 136 -15.47 6.95 1.90
N HIS A 137 -14.17 6.87 1.73
CA HIS A 137 -13.19 6.83 2.84
C HIS A 137 -12.57 8.21 3.04
N GLY A 138 -12.26 8.55 4.30
CA GLY A 138 -11.61 9.80 4.69
C GLY A 138 -10.83 9.66 6.01
N GLU A 139 -9.73 10.40 6.15
CA GLU A 139 -8.89 10.38 7.36
C GLU A 139 -9.38 11.35 8.42
N VAL A 140 -9.91 12.48 8.00
CA VAL A 140 -10.30 13.59 8.87
C VAL A 140 -11.67 14.14 8.47
N LEU A 141 -12.28 14.87 9.37
CA LEU A 141 -13.37 15.78 9.05
C LEU A 141 -12.81 17.18 8.75
N ASP A 142 -13.54 17.97 7.98
CA ASP A 142 -13.18 19.37 7.78
C ASP A 142 -13.29 20.18 9.09
N LYS A 143 -12.85 21.45 9.07
CA LYS A 143 -12.89 22.34 10.24
C LYS A 143 -14.31 22.57 10.79
N ASP A 144 -15.33 22.34 10.00
CA ASP A 144 -16.73 22.50 10.33
C ASP A 144 -17.40 21.18 10.77
N GLY A 145 -16.62 20.08 10.78
CA GLY A 145 -17.08 18.74 11.19
C GLY A 145 -17.78 17.93 10.09
N ASN A 146 -17.60 18.29 8.82
CA ASN A 146 -18.13 17.54 7.69
C ASN A 146 -17.12 16.54 7.16
N PHE A 147 -17.59 15.57 6.38
CA PHE A 147 -16.71 14.60 5.72
C PHE A 147 -15.75 15.32 4.75
N TYR A 148 -14.48 14.91 4.77
CA TYR A 148 -13.43 15.51 3.96
C TYR A 148 -12.50 14.44 3.39
N ASN A 149 -12.29 14.44 2.09
CA ASN A 149 -11.33 13.58 1.38
C ASN A 149 -10.68 14.26 0.15
N GLU A 150 -10.70 15.58 0.07
CA GLU A 150 -10.04 16.30 -1.03
C GLU A 150 -8.51 16.13 -1.01
N ASN A 151 -7.93 15.83 0.17
CA ASN A 151 -6.52 15.48 0.33
C ASN A 151 -6.13 14.15 -0.33
N TYR A 152 -7.11 13.35 -0.77
CA TYR A 152 -6.86 12.11 -1.53
C TYR A 152 -6.54 12.38 -3.01
N ARG A 153 -6.59 13.64 -3.44
CA ARG A 153 -6.29 14.12 -4.79
C ARG A 153 -7.18 13.41 -5.83
N SER A 154 -6.61 12.62 -6.74
CA SER A 154 -7.40 11.92 -7.77
C SER A 154 -7.96 10.56 -7.30
N ALA A 155 -7.53 10.05 -6.14
CA ALA A 155 -8.04 8.79 -5.61
C ALA A 155 -9.49 8.95 -5.11
N LYS A 156 -10.44 8.20 -5.68
CA LYS A 156 -11.85 8.27 -5.26
C LYS A 156 -12.08 7.60 -3.93
N SER A 157 -11.29 6.57 -3.62
CA SER A 157 -11.37 5.79 -2.38
C SER A 157 -12.79 5.37 -2.03
N GLU A 158 -13.46 4.75 -3.03
CA GLU A 158 -14.91 4.55 -3.02
C GLU A 158 -15.29 3.08 -3.23
N ILE A 159 -16.27 2.63 -2.49
CA ILE A 159 -16.99 1.38 -2.73
C ILE A 159 -18.38 1.70 -3.26
N ARG A 160 -18.80 0.98 -4.29
CA ARG A 160 -20.20 0.92 -4.75
C ARG A 160 -20.66 -0.52 -4.72
N TYR A 161 -21.70 -0.77 -3.96
CA TYR A 161 -22.24 -2.11 -3.75
C TYR A 161 -23.71 -2.15 -4.11
N THR A 162 -24.09 -3.01 -5.08
CA THR A 162 -25.48 -3.29 -5.40
C THR A 162 -25.93 -4.49 -4.57
N CYS A 163 -26.95 -4.29 -3.72
CA CYS A 163 -27.45 -5.30 -2.80
C CYS A 163 -28.30 -6.36 -3.52
N LYS A 164 -28.17 -7.61 -3.10
CA LYS A 164 -29.21 -8.62 -3.31
C LYS A 164 -30.25 -8.57 -2.19
N GLU A 165 -31.31 -9.32 -2.30
CA GLU A 165 -32.32 -9.44 -1.24
C GLU A 165 -31.77 -10.17 -0.01
N GLY A 166 -32.14 -9.69 1.19
CA GLY A 166 -31.82 -10.30 2.49
C GLY A 166 -30.63 -9.69 3.19
N ILE A 167 -30.17 -10.37 4.25
CA ILE A 167 -29.00 -9.96 5.05
C ILE A 167 -27.73 -10.40 4.31
N GLN A 168 -26.80 -9.48 4.15
CA GLN A 168 -25.52 -9.72 3.48
C GLN A 168 -24.37 -9.02 4.19
N THR A 169 -23.25 -9.71 4.27
CA THR A 169 -21.97 -9.16 4.76
C THR A 169 -20.99 -9.17 3.60
N TRP A 170 -20.30 -8.05 3.39
CA TRP A 170 -19.34 -7.92 2.29
C TRP A 170 -18.21 -6.94 2.64
N HIS A 171 -17.07 -7.13 2.00
CA HIS A 171 -15.92 -6.22 1.94
C HIS A 171 -15.22 -6.33 0.58
N PRO A 172 -14.49 -5.30 0.11
CA PRO A 172 -13.71 -5.39 -1.11
C PRO A 172 -12.54 -6.37 -0.95
N THR A 173 -12.06 -6.92 -2.05
CA THR A 173 -10.99 -7.92 -2.04
C THR A 173 -9.74 -7.53 -2.82
N LEU A 174 -9.85 -6.55 -3.73
CA LEU A 174 -8.79 -6.20 -4.67
C LEU A 174 -8.30 -4.75 -4.52
N THR A 175 -8.60 -4.12 -3.40
CA THR A 175 -8.20 -2.74 -3.07
C THR A 175 -8.06 -2.58 -1.56
N PHE A 176 -7.44 -1.48 -1.13
CA PHE A 176 -7.41 -1.05 0.26
C PHE A 176 -7.39 0.48 0.34
N PHE A 177 -7.66 1.02 1.51
CA PHE A 177 -7.78 2.45 1.77
C PHE A 177 -7.07 2.81 3.06
N GLY A 178 -6.57 4.06 3.17
CA GLY A 178 -6.22 4.67 4.44
C GLY A 178 -7.40 5.50 4.92
N PHE A 179 -7.92 5.28 6.13
CA PHE A 179 -9.12 5.97 6.61
C PHE A 179 -9.33 5.85 8.12
N ARG A 180 -10.02 6.82 8.67
CA ARG A 180 -10.64 6.75 10.00
C ARG A 180 -12.16 6.85 9.90
N TYR A 181 -12.65 7.59 8.90
CA TYR A 181 -14.06 7.85 8.68
C TYR A 181 -14.51 7.24 7.37
N ILE A 182 -15.76 6.80 7.34
CA ILE A 182 -16.45 6.51 6.09
C ILE A 182 -17.74 7.31 6.00
N LYS A 183 -18.02 7.88 4.82
CA LYS A 183 -19.31 8.47 4.49
C LYS A 183 -20.14 7.44 3.75
N ILE A 184 -21.41 7.27 4.14
CA ILE A 184 -22.31 6.26 3.59
C ILE A 184 -23.52 6.91 3.00
N GLU A 185 -23.91 6.44 1.81
CA GLU A 185 -25.13 6.81 1.08
C GLU A 185 -25.86 5.55 0.64
N GLY A 186 -27.19 5.66 0.44
CA GLY A 186 -28.02 4.59 -0.12
C GLY A 186 -28.61 3.59 0.88
N LEU A 187 -28.41 3.78 2.18
CA LEU A 187 -29.09 2.99 3.21
C LEU A 187 -30.52 3.50 3.43
N ALA A 188 -31.47 2.57 3.59
CA ALA A 188 -32.88 2.89 3.84
C ALA A 188 -33.12 3.42 5.26
N GLU A 189 -32.30 2.98 6.22
CA GLU A 189 -32.39 3.36 7.63
C GLU A 189 -31.06 3.90 8.13
N MET A 190 -31.12 4.64 9.25
CA MET A 190 -29.90 5.10 9.93
C MET A 190 -29.05 3.91 10.36
N PRO A 191 -27.80 3.83 9.92
CA PRO A 191 -26.94 2.71 10.28
C PRO A 191 -26.56 2.73 11.76
N LYS A 192 -26.19 1.55 12.27
CA LYS A 192 -25.64 1.37 13.62
C LYS A 192 -24.16 1.04 13.53
N PRO A 193 -23.34 1.46 14.51
CA PRO A 193 -21.90 1.17 14.51
C PRO A 193 -21.57 -0.31 14.34
N GLU A 194 -22.37 -1.20 14.96
CA GLU A 194 -22.14 -2.65 14.96
C GLU A 194 -22.21 -3.29 13.55
N GLN A 195 -22.74 -2.56 12.58
CA GLN A 195 -22.81 -3.01 11.19
C GLN A 195 -21.49 -2.86 10.44
N PHE A 196 -20.50 -2.15 11.01
CA PHE A 196 -19.26 -1.80 10.35
C PHE A 196 -18.03 -2.19 11.15
N THR A 197 -17.11 -2.85 10.47
CA THR A 197 -15.79 -3.22 11.02
C THR A 197 -14.70 -2.82 10.03
N ALA A 198 -13.72 -2.05 10.45
CA ALA A 198 -12.53 -1.84 9.67
C ALA A 198 -11.61 -3.05 9.81
N ILE A 199 -11.29 -3.67 8.68
CA ILE A 199 -10.31 -4.75 8.56
C ILE A 199 -8.96 -4.12 8.26
N VAL A 200 -8.04 -4.24 9.19
CA VAL A 200 -6.69 -3.68 9.07
C VAL A 200 -5.79 -4.66 8.34
N VAL A 201 -5.14 -4.19 7.28
CA VAL A 201 -4.22 -5.01 6.48
C VAL A 201 -2.82 -4.41 6.48
N TYR A 202 -1.82 -5.25 6.68
CA TYR A 202 -0.40 -4.93 6.55
C TYR A 202 0.44 -6.20 6.43
N SER A 203 1.72 -6.05 6.06
CA SER A 203 2.67 -7.17 6.02
C SER A 203 2.80 -7.81 7.41
N ASN A 204 2.72 -9.14 7.48
CA ASN A 204 2.69 -9.92 8.73
C ASN A 204 4.05 -9.90 9.45
N ILE A 205 4.49 -8.70 9.84
CA ILE A 205 5.75 -8.44 10.50
C ILE A 205 5.54 -8.53 12.02
N ARG A 206 6.41 -9.28 12.70
CA ARG A 206 6.32 -9.48 14.15
C ARG A 206 6.70 -8.20 14.91
N GLN A 207 5.80 -7.71 15.76
CA GLN A 207 6.11 -6.62 16.68
C GLN A 207 7.14 -7.07 17.73
N THR A 208 8.19 -6.26 17.92
CA THR A 208 9.29 -6.53 18.85
C THR A 208 9.49 -5.43 19.88
N GLY A 209 9.00 -4.23 19.58
CA GLY A 209 9.13 -3.07 20.46
C GLY A 209 7.84 -2.72 21.19
N THR A 210 8.00 -2.18 22.40
CA THR A 210 6.91 -1.56 23.16
C THR A 210 7.48 -0.42 23.99
N LEU A 211 6.70 0.65 24.15
CA LEU A 211 7.04 1.74 25.06
C LEU A 211 5.83 2.08 25.92
N ASN A 212 6.05 2.16 27.22
CA ASN A 212 5.09 2.69 28.16
C ASN A 212 5.82 3.48 29.25
N CYS A 213 5.42 4.75 29.42
CA CYS A 213 6.02 5.62 30.43
C CYS A 213 4.93 6.48 31.11
N SER A 214 5.31 7.24 32.14
CA SER A 214 4.39 8.11 32.87
C SER A 214 3.86 9.31 32.06
N ASN A 215 4.47 9.63 30.92
CA ASN A 215 4.03 10.72 30.05
C ASN A 215 3.05 10.20 28.99
N SER A 216 1.76 10.51 29.14
CA SER A 216 0.72 10.07 28.21
C SER A 216 0.89 10.58 26.78
N LYS A 217 1.49 11.76 26.57
CA LYS A 217 1.77 12.30 25.23
C LYS A 217 2.85 11.50 24.51
N LEU A 218 3.87 11.03 25.21
CA LEU A 218 4.90 10.16 24.64
C LEU A 218 4.31 8.79 24.31
N ASN A 219 3.45 8.23 25.16
CA ASN A 219 2.76 6.98 24.86
C ASN A 219 1.86 7.12 23.62
N GLN A 220 1.15 8.25 23.48
CA GLN A 220 0.33 8.54 22.30
C GLN A 220 1.21 8.68 21.04
N LEU A 221 2.32 9.43 21.12
CA LEU A 221 3.26 9.56 20.00
C LEU A 221 3.76 8.19 19.54
N PHE A 222 4.14 7.33 20.48
CA PHE A 222 4.62 5.99 20.17
C PHE A 222 3.53 5.14 19.50
N SER A 223 2.29 5.21 20.01
CA SER A 223 1.13 4.56 19.38
C SER A 223 0.93 5.05 17.95
N ASN A 224 1.03 6.36 17.71
CA ASN A 224 0.89 6.94 16.37
C ASN A 224 1.97 6.44 15.42
N ILE A 225 3.23 6.32 15.88
CA ILE A 225 4.34 5.77 15.09
C ILE A 225 4.06 4.31 14.69
N PHE A 226 3.55 3.49 15.62
CA PHE A 226 3.16 2.11 15.33
C PHE A 226 2.06 2.03 14.26
N TRP A 227 1.01 2.83 14.38
CA TRP A 227 -0.08 2.86 13.42
C TRP A 227 0.38 3.38 12.06
N GLY A 228 1.25 4.41 12.04
CA GLY A 228 1.85 4.90 10.80
C GLY A 228 2.69 3.83 10.10
N GLN A 229 3.50 3.06 10.85
CA GLN A 229 4.29 1.96 10.28
C GLN A 229 3.40 0.83 9.74
N LYS A 230 2.38 0.39 10.49
CA LYS A 230 1.41 -0.59 10.01
C LYS A 230 0.75 -0.14 8.71
N GLY A 231 0.29 1.13 8.67
CA GLY A 231 -0.41 1.68 7.53
C GLY A 231 0.43 1.79 6.26
N ASN A 232 1.76 1.82 6.38
CA ASN A 232 2.68 2.03 5.27
C ASN A 232 3.58 0.83 4.94
N PHE A 233 3.51 -0.26 5.71
CA PHE A 233 4.31 -1.46 5.43
C PHE A 233 3.42 -2.56 4.83
N LEU A 234 3.10 -2.38 3.54
CA LEU A 234 2.32 -3.32 2.73
C LEU A 234 3.17 -3.78 1.54
N ASP A 235 3.92 -4.86 1.72
CA ASP A 235 4.89 -5.45 0.78
C ASP A 235 6.10 -4.56 0.49
N VAL A 236 5.91 -3.24 0.44
CA VAL A 236 6.96 -2.21 0.33
C VAL A 236 6.72 -1.10 1.36
N PRO A 237 7.77 -0.34 1.77
CA PRO A 237 7.60 0.80 2.68
C PRO A 237 7.03 2.00 1.91
N THR A 238 5.70 2.12 1.88
CA THR A 238 5.01 3.20 1.16
C THR A 238 5.07 4.52 1.92
N ASP A 239 4.93 5.63 1.20
CA ASP A 239 4.87 6.99 1.76
C ASP A 239 3.53 7.31 2.40
N CYS A 240 2.45 6.75 1.90
CA CYS A 240 1.10 7.01 2.36
C CYS A 240 0.15 5.85 2.01
N PRO A 241 -0.97 5.66 2.75
CA PRO A 241 -1.92 4.59 2.48
C PRO A 241 -3.17 5.03 1.72
N GLN A 242 -3.44 6.35 1.54
CA GLN A 242 -4.78 6.83 1.24
C GLN A 242 -4.96 7.49 -0.13
N ARG A 243 -3.95 8.21 -0.62
CA ARG A 243 -4.05 9.02 -1.84
C ARG A 243 -3.49 8.30 -3.07
N ASP A 244 -3.54 8.94 -4.22
CA ASP A 244 -3.01 8.45 -5.49
C ASP A 244 -1.47 8.51 -5.57
N GLU A 245 -0.81 7.84 -4.66
CA GLU A 245 0.66 7.74 -4.55
C GLU A 245 1.04 6.33 -4.11
N ARG A 246 1.17 6.07 -2.81
CA ARG A 246 1.41 4.74 -2.22
C ARG A 246 2.61 4.03 -2.84
N LEU A 247 3.71 4.76 -3.00
CA LEU A 247 4.96 4.27 -3.59
C LEU A 247 6.00 3.99 -2.51
N GLY A 248 6.90 3.05 -2.79
CA GLY A 248 8.06 2.78 -1.95
C GLY A 248 9.15 3.84 -2.11
N TRP A 249 8.87 5.08 -1.67
CA TRP A 249 9.84 6.17 -1.74
C TRP A 249 11.08 5.88 -0.92
N THR A 250 12.23 5.99 -1.56
CA THR A 250 13.52 5.64 -0.97
C THR A 250 13.94 6.63 0.11
N GLY A 251 13.59 7.91 -0.03
CA GLY A 251 13.82 8.94 0.99
C GLY A 251 13.12 8.64 2.29
N ASP A 252 11.82 8.35 2.23
CA ASP A 252 10.99 7.99 3.38
C ASP A 252 11.52 6.74 4.07
N ALA A 253 11.78 5.70 3.28
CA ALA A 253 12.27 4.42 3.81
C ALA A 253 13.61 4.56 4.53
N GLN A 254 14.58 5.30 3.96
CA GLN A 254 15.90 5.43 4.56
C GLN A 254 15.90 6.24 5.86
N VAL A 255 15.05 7.26 5.97
CA VAL A 255 14.89 8.04 7.21
C VAL A 255 14.22 7.20 8.29
N PHE A 256 13.23 6.38 7.92
CA PHE A 256 12.42 5.62 8.88
C PHE A 256 13.00 4.26 9.26
N VAL A 257 13.89 3.65 8.46
CA VAL A 257 14.39 2.27 8.68
C VAL A 257 14.85 2.01 10.10
N LYS A 258 15.58 2.96 10.70
CA LYS A 258 16.07 2.82 12.10
C LYS A 258 14.91 2.79 13.10
N ALA A 259 13.92 3.66 12.95
CA ALA A 259 12.74 3.66 13.80
C ALA A 259 11.93 2.36 13.63
N ALA A 260 11.79 1.90 12.38
CA ALA A 260 11.11 0.66 12.06
C ALA A 260 11.71 -0.55 12.79
N THR A 261 13.05 -0.63 12.92
CA THR A 261 13.74 -1.75 13.60
C THR A 261 13.51 -1.77 15.11
N TYR A 262 13.12 -0.66 15.74
CA TYR A 262 12.75 -0.64 17.15
C TYR A 262 11.34 -1.16 17.42
N ASN A 263 10.46 -1.08 16.43
CA ASN A 263 9.05 -1.40 16.56
C ASN A 263 8.75 -2.86 16.18
N TYR A 264 9.36 -3.31 15.07
CA TYR A 264 9.07 -4.60 14.46
C TYR A 264 10.35 -5.29 13.99
N ASP A 265 10.28 -6.61 13.83
CA ASP A 265 11.31 -7.42 13.19
C ASP A 265 11.22 -7.26 11.67
N VAL A 266 11.89 -6.24 11.16
CA VAL A 266 11.78 -5.82 9.74
C VAL A 266 12.92 -6.34 8.86
N GLU A 267 13.80 -7.25 9.35
CA GLU A 267 14.91 -7.75 8.56
C GLU A 267 14.45 -8.33 7.23
N ARG A 268 13.49 -9.26 7.27
CA ARG A 268 12.99 -9.95 6.09
C ARG A 268 12.29 -8.99 5.13
N PHE A 269 11.49 -8.07 5.66
CA PHE A 269 10.79 -7.05 4.90
C PHE A 269 11.76 -6.15 4.11
N PHE A 270 12.77 -5.60 4.76
CA PHE A 270 13.76 -4.76 4.09
C PHE A 270 14.68 -5.57 3.16
N ARG A 271 15.06 -6.81 3.48
CA ARG A 271 15.87 -7.63 2.57
C ARG A 271 15.15 -7.88 1.24
N LYS A 272 13.83 -8.15 1.28
CA LYS A 272 13.02 -8.27 0.06
C LYS A 272 13.04 -6.96 -0.72
N TRP A 273 12.71 -5.85 -0.10
CA TRP A 273 12.66 -4.54 -0.75
C TRP A 273 14.03 -4.10 -1.31
N LEU A 274 15.12 -4.41 -0.62
CA LEU A 274 16.48 -4.15 -1.11
C LEU A 274 16.86 -5.00 -2.32
N ARG A 275 16.32 -6.22 -2.46
CA ARG A 275 16.48 -7.02 -3.68
C ARG A 275 15.70 -6.42 -4.85
N ASP A 276 14.50 -5.91 -4.61
CA ASP A 276 13.75 -5.17 -5.62
C ASP A 276 14.56 -3.94 -6.07
N MET A 277 15.12 -3.18 -5.13
CA MET A 277 16.00 -2.04 -5.42
C MET A 277 17.21 -2.43 -6.29
N SER A 278 17.87 -3.55 -5.97
CA SER A 278 19.01 -4.04 -6.75
C SER A 278 18.59 -4.50 -8.16
N ALA A 279 17.38 -5.04 -8.31
CA ALA A 279 16.84 -5.46 -9.60
C ALA A 279 16.46 -4.27 -10.49
N ASP A 280 15.99 -3.19 -9.87
CA ASP A 280 15.61 -1.94 -10.57
C ASP A 280 16.80 -1.00 -10.80
N GLN A 281 17.96 -1.24 -10.17
CA GLN A 281 19.13 -0.38 -10.29
C GLN A 281 19.59 -0.29 -11.74
N ARG A 282 19.82 0.92 -12.22
CA ARG A 282 20.17 1.20 -13.60
C ARG A 282 21.61 0.72 -13.91
N ASP A 283 21.91 0.41 -15.18
CA ASP A 283 23.23 -0.08 -15.62
C ASP A 283 24.41 0.84 -15.24
N ASN A 284 24.15 2.14 -15.11
CA ASN A 284 25.14 3.12 -14.68
C ASN A 284 25.32 3.19 -13.16
N GLY A 285 24.62 2.37 -12.39
CA GLY A 285 24.66 2.33 -10.93
C GLY A 285 23.66 3.25 -10.24
N ALA A 286 22.91 4.06 -10.97
CA ALA A 286 21.91 4.95 -10.38
C ALA A 286 20.75 4.15 -9.75
N VAL A 287 20.26 4.63 -8.59
CA VAL A 287 19.09 4.08 -7.90
C VAL A 287 17.95 5.08 -8.00
N GLY A 288 16.75 4.60 -8.30
CA GLY A 288 15.55 5.43 -8.39
C GLY A 288 15.10 6.00 -7.05
N CYS A 289 14.24 7.00 -7.11
CA CYS A 289 13.65 7.60 -5.91
C CYS A 289 12.48 6.81 -5.34
N SER A 290 11.98 5.80 -6.05
CA SER A 290 10.97 4.83 -5.57
C SER A 290 11.37 3.41 -5.95
N VAL A 291 10.95 2.43 -5.16
CA VAL A 291 11.17 0.99 -5.43
C VAL A 291 9.85 0.24 -5.19
N PRO A 292 9.29 -0.44 -6.18
CA PRO A 292 9.73 -0.50 -7.60
C PRO A 292 9.79 0.87 -8.30
N GLU A 293 10.66 1.00 -9.32
CA GLU A 293 10.85 2.26 -10.04
C GLU A 293 9.71 2.54 -11.04
N TYR A 294 8.67 3.22 -10.58
CA TYR A 294 7.55 3.64 -11.42
C TYR A 294 7.76 5.00 -12.10
N LEU A 295 8.70 5.79 -11.61
CA LEU A 295 8.94 7.17 -12.01
C LEU A 295 10.37 7.32 -12.60
N PRO A 296 10.71 6.60 -13.70
CA PRO A 296 12.08 6.58 -14.23
C PRO A 296 12.55 7.94 -14.76
N ASP A 297 11.63 8.87 -14.99
CA ASP A 297 11.92 10.24 -15.44
C ASP A 297 12.37 11.15 -14.28
N ILE A 298 12.15 10.73 -13.03
CA ILE A 298 12.68 11.42 -11.87
C ILE A 298 14.16 11.07 -11.73
N PRO A 299 15.06 12.10 -11.72
CA PRO A 299 16.48 11.82 -11.56
C PRO A 299 16.80 11.28 -10.17
N PRO A 300 17.86 10.45 -10.05
CA PRO A 300 18.37 10.04 -8.75
C PRO A 300 18.74 11.26 -7.89
N SER A 301 18.44 11.22 -6.62
CA SER A 301 18.65 12.35 -5.71
C SER A 301 19.38 11.91 -4.45
N ALA A 302 20.28 12.77 -3.96
CA ALA A 302 20.84 12.63 -2.62
C ALA A 302 19.70 12.57 -1.58
N ALA A 303 19.95 11.91 -0.48
CA ALA A 303 19.00 11.56 0.59
C ALA A 303 17.90 10.55 0.20
N TRP A 304 17.44 10.49 -1.04
CA TRP A 304 16.51 9.45 -1.51
C TRP A 304 17.25 8.18 -1.92
N SER A 305 18.04 8.23 -2.97
CA SER A 305 18.76 7.09 -3.53
C SER A 305 19.88 6.57 -2.60
N ASP A 306 20.26 7.34 -1.58
CA ASP A 306 21.19 6.92 -0.50
C ASP A 306 20.63 5.74 0.31
N ALA A 307 19.32 5.43 0.19
CA ALA A 307 18.72 4.22 0.73
C ALA A 307 19.49 2.95 0.35
N ALA A 308 20.11 2.93 -0.83
CA ALA A 308 20.96 1.82 -1.29
C ALA A 308 22.11 1.48 -0.34
N THR A 309 22.61 2.46 0.41
CA THR A 309 23.72 2.25 1.38
C THR A 309 23.21 2.31 2.82
N ILE A 310 22.29 3.21 3.13
CA ILE A 310 21.78 3.45 4.49
C ILE A 310 20.96 2.27 4.99
N CYS A 311 20.01 1.78 4.18
CA CYS A 311 19.11 0.71 4.62
C CYS A 311 19.85 -0.61 4.89
N PRO A 312 20.70 -1.17 3.99
CA PRO A 312 21.43 -2.41 4.28
C PRO A 312 22.33 -2.27 5.51
N TRP A 313 22.98 -1.11 5.66
CA TRP A 313 23.84 -0.84 6.81
C TRP A 313 23.04 -0.80 8.12
N GLN A 314 21.89 -0.14 8.15
CA GLN A 314 21.05 -0.08 9.35
C GLN A 314 20.48 -1.45 9.72
N ILE A 315 20.07 -2.26 8.75
CA ILE A 315 19.62 -3.64 9.00
C ILE A 315 20.75 -4.49 9.59
N TYR A 316 21.96 -4.39 9.01
CA TYR A 316 23.14 -5.06 9.59
C TYR A 316 23.40 -4.62 11.04
N LEU A 317 23.40 -3.33 11.33
CA LEU A 317 23.65 -2.82 12.69
C LEU A 317 22.64 -3.34 13.70
N THR A 318 21.40 -3.55 13.28
CA THR A 318 20.33 -4.00 14.18
C THR A 318 20.34 -5.51 14.41
N TYR A 319 20.51 -6.29 13.35
CA TYR A 319 20.34 -7.74 13.39
C TYR A 319 21.66 -8.52 13.40
N GLY A 320 22.79 -7.88 13.11
CA GLY A 320 24.12 -8.50 13.07
C GLY A 320 24.33 -9.46 11.91
N ASN A 321 23.37 -9.58 10.98
CA ASN A 321 23.45 -10.48 9.84
C ASN A 321 24.22 -9.85 8.69
N ALA A 322 25.47 -10.27 8.48
CA ALA A 322 26.34 -9.73 7.44
C ALA A 322 25.92 -10.18 6.01
N ASP A 323 25.00 -11.12 5.86
CA ASP A 323 24.59 -11.59 4.54
C ASP A 323 23.83 -10.51 3.78
N VAL A 324 23.08 -9.63 4.46
CA VAL A 324 22.47 -8.46 3.83
C VAL A 324 23.50 -7.55 3.16
N LEU A 325 24.65 -7.34 3.78
CA LEU A 325 25.73 -6.54 3.19
C LEU A 325 26.38 -7.24 1.99
N LYS A 326 26.56 -8.57 2.05
CA LYS A 326 27.09 -9.34 0.92
C LYS A 326 26.14 -9.31 -0.28
N GLU A 327 24.83 -9.52 -0.03
CA GLU A 327 23.79 -9.49 -1.05
C GLU A 327 23.71 -8.12 -1.73
N GLN A 328 23.83 -7.04 -0.95
CA GLN A 328 23.66 -5.67 -1.41
C GLN A 328 24.97 -5.00 -1.86
N PHE A 329 26.14 -5.61 -1.66
CA PHE A 329 27.43 -4.95 -1.88
C PHE A 329 27.59 -4.39 -3.30
N ALA A 330 27.15 -5.13 -4.31
CA ALA A 330 27.24 -4.68 -5.70
C ALA A 330 26.38 -3.43 -5.95
N SER A 331 25.15 -3.42 -5.42
CA SER A 331 24.21 -2.29 -5.50
C SER A 331 24.76 -1.08 -4.74
N MET A 332 25.21 -1.27 -3.50
CA MET A 332 25.83 -0.22 -2.67
C MET A 332 27.02 0.44 -3.39
N LYS A 333 27.93 -0.41 -3.92
CA LYS A 333 29.10 0.07 -4.67
C LYS A 333 28.69 0.80 -5.94
N GLY A 334 27.72 0.25 -6.70
CA GLY A 334 27.20 0.87 -7.92
C GLY A 334 26.67 2.28 -7.67
N TRP A 335 25.92 2.47 -6.58
CA TRP A 335 25.44 3.79 -6.18
C TRP A 335 26.56 4.75 -5.83
N VAL A 336 27.54 4.33 -5.03
CA VAL A 336 28.69 5.18 -4.67
C VAL A 336 29.54 5.52 -5.90
N ASP A 337 29.76 4.58 -6.79
CA ASP A 337 30.48 4.82 -8.06
C ASP A 337 29.70 5.81 -8.95
N TYR A 338 28.36 5.66 -9.06
CA TYR A 338 27.52 6.61 -9.79
C TYR A 338 27.68 8.03 -9.24
N VAL A 339 27.51 8.24 -7.93
CA VAL A 339 27.67 9.56 -7.30
C VAL A 339 29.08 10.11 -7.57
N THR A 340 30.12 9.27 -7.44
CA THR A 340 31.50 9.67 -7.70
C THR A 340 31.70 10.14 -9.15
N ASN A 341 31.03 9.48 -10.11
CA ASN A 341 31.17 9.79 -11.53
C ASN A 341 30.41 11.06 -11.96
N VAL A 342 29.31 11.39 -11.27
CA VAL A 342 28.50 12.58 -11.61
C VAL A 342 28.93 13.84 -10.85
N THR A 343 29.74 13.69 -9.80
CA THR A 343 30.24 14.84 -9.00
C THR A 343 31.45 15.47 -9.66
N THR A 344 31.51 16.79 -9.65
CA THR A 344 32.68 17.57 -10.13
C THR A 344 33.70 17.85 -9.03
N THR A 345 33.26 17.82 -7.78
CA THR A 345 34.10 18.01 -6.59
C THR A 345 34.12 16.69 -5.80
N PRO A 346 35.31 16.13 -5.51
CA PRO A 346 35.42 14.88 -4.75
C PRO A 346 34.61 14.94 -3.44
N CYS A 347 33.79 13.92 -3.21
CA CYS A 347 32.95 13.74 -2.02
C CYS A 347 31.88 14.85 -1.81
N LEU A 348 31.59 15.66 -2.81
CA LEU A 348 30.58 16.73 -2.72
C LEU A 348 29.71 16.75 -3.98
N TRP A 349 28.46 16.33 -3.86
CA TRP A 349 27.51 16.35 -4.96
C TRP A 349 26.64 17.62 -4.90
N THR A 350 27.00 18.61 -5.72
CA THR A 350 26.31 19.91 -5.81
C THR A 350 25.58 20.13 -7.12
N GLY A 351 25.72 19.21 -8.08
CA GLY A 351 25.09 19.31 -9.39
C GLY A 351 23.86 18.42 -9.51
N GLY A 352 23.00 18.72 -10.48
CA GLY A 352 21.78 17.95 -10.75
C GLY A 352 20.54 18.51 -10.04
N GLU A 353 19.47 17.71 -10.04
CA GLU A 353 18.23 18.04 -9.33
C GLU A 353 18.17 17.26 -8.03
N HIS A 354 17.92 17.95 -6.94
CA HIS A 354 17.74 17.36 -5.61
C HIS A 354 16.48 17.91 -4.96
N PHE A 355 15.85 17.12 -4.10
CA PHE A 355 14.66 17.54 -3.37
C PHE A 355 14.98 18.45 -2.17
N GLY A 356 16.23 18.46 -1.71
CA GLY A 356 16.65 19.27 -0.57
C GLY A 356 15.94 18.84 0.73
N ASP A 357 15.68 19.80 1.61
CA ASP A 357 14.84 19.61 2.79
C ASP A 357 13.37 19.62 2.35
N TRP A 358 12.84 18.42 2.07
CA TRP A 358 11.51 18.25 1.48
C TRP A 358 10.42 18.80 2.40
N LEU A 359 9.53 19.61 1.85
CA LEU A 359 8.44 20.28 2.57
C LEU A 359 8.90 21.17 3.73
N ALA A 360 10.04 21.84 3.59
CA ALA A 360 10.49 22.87 4.51
C ALA A 360 9.50 24.05 4.49
N LEU A 361 8.57 24.07 5.47
CA LEU A 361 7.44 25.01 5.50
C LEU A 361 7.83 26.46 5.81
N ASP A 362 9.06 26.69 6.25
CA ASP A 362 9.66 28.00 6.51
C ASP A 362 10.45 28.59 5.33
N ALA A 363 10.58 27.83 4.23
CA ALA A 363 11.19 28.31 3.03
C ALA A 363 10.24 29.25 2.26
N GLU A 364 10.74 30.40 1.79
CA GLU A 364 10.00 31.28 0.87
C GLU A 364 9.88 30.60 -0.51
N LEU A 365 8.82 29.84 -0.73
CA LEU A 365 8.61 29.10 -1.97
C LEU A 365 7.22 29.33 -2.53
N ASP A 366 7.17 29.78 -3.78
CA ASP A 366 5.96 29.80 -4.60
C ASP A 366 5.57 28.39 -5.10
N GLU A 367 6.37 27.36 -4.81
CA GLU A 367 6.18 25.99 -5.27
C GLU A 367 6.53 24.99 -4.17
N TYR A 368 5.90 23.79 -4.22
CA TYR A 368 6.06 22.62 -3.35
C TYR A 368 7.47 21.98 -3.40
N LYS A 369 8.51 22.77 -3.27
CA LYS A 369 9.90 22.26 -3.33
C LYS A 369 10.59 22.50 -2.00
N GLY A 370 11.52 21.64 -1.66
CA GLY A 370 12.28 21.73 -0.42
C GLY A 370 13.04 23.06 -0.26
N ALA A 371 13.64 23.27 0.91
CA ALA A 371 14.43 24.46 1.20
C ALA A 371 15.50 24.71 0.14
N SER A 372 15.96 25.98 0.10
CA SER A 372 16.98 26.48 -0.81
C SER A 372 18.10 25.45 -1.08
N ARG A 373 18.50 25.35 -2.34
CA ARG A 373 19.59 24.47 -2.81
C ARG A 373 21.00 25.02 -2.54
N GLU A 374 21.11 26.06 -1.73
CA GLU A 374 22.39 26.67 -1.36
C GLU A 374 23.03 26.03 -0.10
#